data_c53caecd52565b204d02665e087bfd0b
#
_entry.id   c53caecd52565b204d02665e087bfd0b
#
_cell.length_a   1.000
_cell.length_b   1.000
_cell.length_c   1.000
_cell.angle_alpha   90.00
_cell.angle_beta   90.00
_cell.angle_gamma   90.00
#
_symmetry.space_group_name_H-M   'P 1'
#
loop_
_entity.id
_entity.type
_entity.pdbx_description
1 polymer ?
#
loop_
_entity_poly.entity_id
_entity_poly.type
_entity_poly.pdbx_seq_one_letter_code
_entity_poly.pdbx_strand_id
1 'polypeptide(L)'
;MRYKTPGMFPRPAVAARTILSLLLALAAAGCRHPREVNPPLAAPAGAEGYYFHTRARPGNSPDTLFILCFSGGGTRAAALACGVLEELARTPVPGTPRRLLDEVDAISSVSGGSVTAAAYALYGDEAFGRLETNFLKRDIQGELVGRVLNPFRWRRLWSPHYNRSDLAAQLYDEVLFHGATFGDLAARPGPYVAVNATDIAHGARFGFSQHQFDLLCADLAPLRVARAVAASSAVPGLLAPVTLDSYAGACDPPLPPALLAAARGQAAGLTRREALLMRELGGYLGTNRPFLHLMDGGIADNLGVRAVLDGLHLLMQNPEARGTLDFARLRRVAILCVNARSQPERDWNRREAPPGTLALAVAAAGIPMDRYSYETIELLHEQVNAWRDEARRRRGEAGGPPLELHPIIVSFDQLPDAEERRFFLNQPTSFRLPAGDVDALREVGGRLLRNAETYQALLRDLAAP
;
A
#
# COMPACT_ATOMS: atom_id res chain seq x y z
N MET A 1 -67.29 48.81 -28.92
CA MET A 1 -67.12 47.67 -28.00
C MET A 1 -65.82 46.93 -28.31
N ARG A 2 -64.82 47.10 -27.48
CA ARG A 2 -63.49 46.34 -27.60
C ARG A 2 -63.47 45.26 -26.56
N TYR A 3 -63.42 43.99 -26.98
CA TYR A 3 -63.25 42.87 -26.13
C TYR A 3 -61.77 42.79 -25.77
N LYS A 4 -61.45 42.86 -24.45
CA LYS A 4 -60.11 42.49 -23.87
C LYS A 4 -60.10 41.00 -23.67
N THR A 5 -59.16 40.33 -24.31
CA THR A 5 -58.77 38.91 -23.99
C THR A 5 -58.08 38.87 -22.68
N PRO A 6 -58.43 37.97 -21.77
CA PRO A 6 -57.68 37.78 -20.50
C PRO A 6 -56.38 37.05 -20.80
N GLY A 7 -55.25 37.68 -20.38
CA GLY A 7 -53.94 37.04 -20.43
C GLY A 7 -53.89 35.84 -19.52
N MET A 8 -53.52 34.71 -20.09
CA MET A 8 -53.38 33.42 -19.41
C MET A 8 -51.99 33.35 -18.76
N PHE A 9 -51.88 33.83 -17.51
CA PHE A 9 -50.72 33.59 -16.69
C PHE A 9 -50.77 32.14 -16.13
N PRO A 10 -49.71 31.34 -16.26
CA PRO A 10 -49.72 29.98 -15.72
C PRO A 10 -49.87 30.05 -14.20
N ARG A 11 -50.73 29.18 -13.65
CA ARG A 11 -50.97 29.07 -12.20
C ARG A 11 -49.65 28.78 -11.47
N PRO A 12 -49.30 29.47 -10.38
CA PRO A 12 -48.00 29.36 -9.70
C PRO A 12 -47.64 27.92 -9.26
N ALA A 13 -48.64 27.08 -8.99
CA ALA A 13 -48.45 25.66 -8.68
C ALA A 13 -47.95 24.80 -9.88
N VAL A 14 -48.33 25.17 -11.11
CA VAL A 14 -47.88 24.47 -12.32
C VAL A 14 -46.43 24.87 -12.64
N ALA A 15 -46.09 26.14 -12.52
CA ALA A 15 -44.73 26.64 -12.72
C ALA A 15 -43.75 26.02 -11.69
N ALA A 16 -44.14 25.91 -10.41
CA ALA A 16 -43.33 25.30 -9.35
C ALA A 16 -43.10 23.79 -9.60
N ARG A 17 -44.13 23.05 -10.05
CA ARG A 17 -43.96 21.62 -10.42
C ARG A 17 -43.08 21.42 -11.63
N THR A 18 -43.20 22.28 -12.65
CA THR A 18 -42.34 22.20 -13.85
C THR A 18 -40.88 22.52 -13.51
N ILE A 19 -40.63 23.53 -12.68
CA ILE A 19 -39.28 23.86 -12.21
C ILE A 19 -38.69 22.71 -11.38
N LEU A 20 -39.47 22.13 -10.47
CA LEU A 20 -39.03 20.99 -9.66
C LEU A 20 -38.73 19.75 -10.54
N SER A 21 -39.58 19.48 -11.53
CA SER A 21 -39.35 18.38 -12.50
C SER A 21 -38.13 18.62 -13.37
N LEU A 22 -37.87 19.86 -13.80
CA LEU A 22 -36.66 20.23 -14.53
C LEU A 22 -35.41 20.13 -13.67
N LEU A 23 -35.49 20.55 -12.40
CA LEU A 23 -34.39 20.40 -11.44
C LEU A 23 -34.08 18.94 -11.12
N LEU A 24 -35.11 18.10 -10.99
CA LEU A 24 -34.96 16.65 -10.82
C LEU A 24 -34.41 15.99 -12.09
N ALA A 25 -34.86 16.40 -13.27
CA ALA A 25 -34.34 15.89 -14.53
C ALA A 25 -32.89 16.34 -14.79
N LEU A 26 -32.55 17.60 -14.46
CA LEU A 26 -31.19 18.11 -14.51
C LEU A 26 -30.27 17.43 -13.47
N ALA A 27 -30.78 17.14 -12.26
CA ALA A 27 -30.08 16.37 -11.26
C ALA A 27 -29.85 14.91 -11.74
N ALA A 28 -30.85 14.27 -12.33
CA ALA A 28 -30.74 12.92 -12.87
C ALA A 28 -29.82 12.82 -14.12
N ALA A 29 -29.84 13.82 -14.99
CA ALA A 29 -28.97 13.89 -16.18
C ALA A 29 -27.52 14.28 -15.84
N GLY A 30 -27.28 14.94 -14.69
CA GLY A 30 -26.00 15.49 -14.30
C GLY A 30 -25.08 14.54 -13.53
N CYS A 31 -25.56 13.34 -13.13
CA CYS A 31 -24.88 12.47 -12.18
C CYS A 31 -23.99 11.39 -12.82
N ARG A 32 -23.76 11.39 -14.13
CA ARG A 32 -22.85 10.42 -14.76
C ARG A 32 -21.45 10.99 -14.93
N HIS A 33 -20.66 11.00 -13.85
CA HIS A 33 -19.22 11.14 -13.99
C HIS A 33 -18.67 9.77 -14.37
N PRO A 34 -17.90 9.65 -15.47
CA PRO A 34 -17.32 8.36 -15.85
C PRO A 34 -16.37 7.89 -14.73
N ARG A 35 -16.46 6.60 -14.40
CA ARG A 35 -15.51 5.96 -13.51
C ARG A 35 -14.16 5.82 -14.21
N GLU A 36 -13.07 6.00 -13.47
CA GLU A 36 -11.75 5.62 -13.96
C GLU A 36 -11.69 4.09 -14.01
N VAL A 37 -11.52 3.53 -15.20
CA VAL A 37 -11.55 2.10 -15.49
C VAL A 37 -10.13 1.64 -15.76
N ASN A 38 -9.68 0.56 -15.08
CA ASN A 38 -8.48 -0.16 -15.48
C ASN A 38 -8.82 -0.98 -16.73
N PRO A 39 -8.02 -0.91 -17.81
CA PRO A 39 -8.34 -1.60 -19.06
C PRO A 39 -8.12 -3.12 -18.94
N PRO A 40 -8.82 -3.91 -19.78
CA PRO A 40 -8.53 -5.34 -19.90
C PRO A 40 -7.13 -5.56 -20.46
N LEU A 41 -6.54 -6.69 -20.10
CA LEU A 41 -5.25 -7.12 -20.63
C LEU A 41 -5.48 -7.63 -22.06
N ALA A 42 -4.88 -6.95 -23.06
CA ALA A 42 -5.05 -7.33 -24.46
C ALA A 42 -4.28 -8.62 -24.84
N ALA A 43 -3.19 -8.91 -24.16
CA ALA A 43 -2.36 -10.10 -24.22
C ALA A 43 -1.64 -10.26 -22.89
N PRO A 44 -1.16 -11.46 -22.51
CA PRO A 44 -0.32 -11.62 -21.33
C PRO A 44 0.78 -10.56 -21.32
N ALA A 45 0.96 -9.85 -20.19
CA ALA A 45 1.86 -8.70 -20.10
C ALA A 45 3.34 -9.03 -20.43
N GLY A 46 3.68 -10.30 -20.55
CA GLY A 46 5.00 -10.77 -20.94
C GLY A 46 6.09 -10.24 -20.03
N ALA A 47 7.30 -10.07 -20.57
CA ALA A 47 8.44 -9.55 -19.82
C ALA A 47 8.36 -8.04 -19.54
N GLU A 48 7.40 -7.31 -20.11
CA GLU A 48 7.28 -5.85 -19.98
C GLU A 48 6.36 -5.41 -18.83
N GLY A 49 5.64 -6.35 -18.19
CA GLY A 49 4.77 -6.06 -17.06
C GLY A 49 5.52 -5.58 -15.81
N TYR A 50 4.80 -4.88 -14.91
CA TYR A 50 5.35 -4.45 -13.63
C TYR A 50 5.45 -5.62 -12.64
N TYR A 51 6.47 -6.44 -12.84
CA TYR A 51 6.81 -7.59 -11.99
C TYR A 51 8.08 -7.32 -11.19
N PHE A 52 8.24 -8.00 -10.07
CA PHE A 52 9.49 -7.93 -9.29
C PHE A 52 10.72 -8.33 -10.13
N HIS A 53 10.60 -9.37 -10.93
CA HIS A 53 11.70 -9.91 -11.72
C HIS A 53 12.06 -9.06 -12.96
N THR A 54 11.18 -8.19 -13.42
CA THR A 54 11.45 -7.32 -14.57
C THR A 54 12.16 -6.01 -14.17
N ARG A 55 12.31 -5.76 -12.86
CA ARG A 55 12.89 -4.51 -12.38
C ARG A 55 14.40 -4.52 -12.51
N ALA A 56 14.90 -3.68 -13.41
CA ALA A 56 16.34 -3.47 -13.58
C ALA A 56 16.90 -2.66 -12.39
N ARG A 57 17.95 -3.18 -11.77
CA ARG A 57 18.68 -2.52 -10.68
C ARG A 57 20.17 -2.57 -10.96
N PRO A 58 20.65 -1.69 -11.87
CA PRO A 58 22.05 -1.68 -12.25
C PRO A 58 22.91 -1.33 -11.02
N GLY A 59 23.91 -2.19 -10.76
CA GLY A 59 24.84 -2.02 -9.66
C GLY A 59 24.43 -2.58 -8.31
N ASN A 60 23.22 -3.17 -8.17
CA ASN A 60 22.80 -3.86 -6.96
C ASN A 60 23.60 -5.15 -6.73
N SER A 61 23.82 -5.54 -5.48
CA SER A 61 24.52 -6.77 -5.11
C SER A 61 23.70 -8.01 -5.44
N PRO A 62 24.20 -8.94 -6.27
CA PRO A 62 23.44 -10.15 -6.62
C PRO A 62 23.38 -11.18 -5.48
N ASP A 63 24.15 -10.98 -4.40
CA ASP A 63 24.22 -11.86 -3.24
C ASP A 63 23.40 -11.38 -2.03
N THR A 64 22.76 -10.22 -2.17
CA THR A 64 21.96 -9.60 -1.11
C THR A 64 20.56 -9.30 -1.63
N LEU A 65 19.53 -9.74 -0.90
CA LEU A 65 18.13 -9.36 -1.14
C LEU A 65 17.69 -8.45 0.01
N PHE A 66 17.48 -7.17 -0.29
CA PHE A 66 17.08 -6.19 0.70
C PHE A 66 15.67 -5.67 0.45
N ILE A 67 14.75 -5.99 1.34
CA ILE A 67 13.33 -5.66 1.23
C ILE A 67 12.93 -4.74 2.38
N LEU A 68 12.21 -3.66 2.06
CA LEU A 68 11.60 -2.76 3.03
C LEU A 68 10.09 -3.04 3.14
N CYS A 69 9.56 -2.90 4.35
CA CYS A 69 8.13 -2.96 4.63
C CYS A 69 7.71 -1.69 5.36
N PHE A 70 6.82 -0.88 4.76
CA PHE A 70 6.36 0.38 5.33
C PHE A 70 4.91 0.27 5.76
N SER A 71 4.68 0.45 7.05
CA SER A 71 3.34 0.35 7.64
C SER A 71 2.42 1.50 7.25
N GLY A 72 1.12 1.30 7.47
CA GLY A 72 0.13 2.36 7.48
C GLY A 72 0.27 3.31 8.67
N GLY A 73 -0.44 4.45 8.61
CA GLY A 73 -0.46 5.45 9.68
C GLY A 73 -0.47 6.91 9.23
N GLY A 74 -0.91 7.21 8.01
CA GLY A 74 -0.99 8.57 7.46
C GLY A 74 0.36 9.26 7.37
N THR A 75 0.39 10.57 7.64
CA THR A 75 1.63 11.38 7.60
C THR A 75 2.68 10.87 8.59
N ARG A 76 2.27 10.31 9.76
CA ARG A 76 3.19 9.72 10.73
C ARG A 76 4.03 8.60 10.10
N ALA A 77 3.37 7.67 9.42
CA ALA A 77 4.04 6.55 8.76
C ALA A 77 4.88 7.00 7.57
N ALA A 78 4.36 7.95 6.78
CA ALA A 78 5.11 8.51 5.67
C ALA A 78 6.39 9.22 6.13
N ALA A 79 6.33 10.00 7.21
CA ALA A 79 7.48 10.72 7.76
C ALA A 79 8.52 9.76 8.37
N LEU A 80 8.08 8.77 9.15
CA LEU A 80 8.98 7.76 9.73
C LEU A 80 9.70 6.96 8.63
N ALA A 81 8.98 6.51 7.61
CA ALA A 81 9.54 5.80 6.47
C ALA A 81 10.54 6.68 5.68
N CYS A 82 10.23 7.97 5.51
CA CYS A 82 11.13 8.93 4.88
C CYS A 82 12.45 9.04 5.65
N GLY A 83 12.41 9.19 6.98
CA GLY A 83 13.60 9.25 7.82
C GLY A 83 14.45 7.97 7.78
N VAL A 84 13.81 6.80 7.65
CA VAL A 84 14.52 5.52 7.45
C VAL A 84 15.21 5.50 6.07
N LEU A 85 14.54 5.92 4.99
CA LEU A 85 15.18 6.02 3.66
C LEU A 85 16.36 7.01 3.66
N GLU A 86 16.22 8.16 4.35
CA GLU A 86 17.30 9.13 4.50
C GLU A 86 18.51 8.54 5.23
N GLU A 87 18.28 7.70 6.23
CA GLU A 87 19.37 7.03 6.95
C GLU A 87 20.07 6.00 6.05
N LEU A 88 19.31 5.19 5.31
CA LEU A 88 19.86 4.26 4.33
C LEU A 88 20.66 5.00 3.24
N ALA A 89 20.23 6.22 2.84
CA ALA A 89 20.94 7.04 1.88
C ALA A 89 22.29 7.58 2.43
N ARG A 90 22.40 7.74 3.75
CA ARG A 90 23.64 8.21 4.41
C ARG A 90 24.58 7.04 4.76
N THR A 91 24.09 5.80 4.74
CA THR A 91 24.85 4.63 5.14
C THR A 91 25.61 4.05 3.94
N PRO A 92 26.95 4.07 3.93
CA PRO A 92 27.75 3.46 2.86
C PRO A 92 27.71 1.92 2.95
N VAL A 93 27.76 1.25 1.79
CA VAL A 93 28.03 -0.18 1.72
C VAL A 93 29.54 -0.39 1.78
N PRO A 94 30.07 -1.09 2.79
CA PRO A 94 31.51 -1.26 2.97
C PRO A 94 32.22 -1.77 1.73
N GLY A 95 33.37 -1.18 1.41
CA GLY A 95 34.16 -1.57 0.24
C GLY A 95 33.61 -1.19 -1.14
N THR A 96 32.52 -0.43 -1.18
CA THR A 96 31.91 0.03 -2.44
C THR A 96 31.60 1.52 -2.41
N PRO A 97 31.41 2.20 -3.55
CA PRO A 97 30.97 3.59 -3.60
C PRO A 97 29.44 3.74 -3.39
N ARG A 98 28.72 2.63 -3.14
CA ARG A 98 27.26 2.60 -3.05
C ARG A 98 26.77 2.93 -1.65
N ARG A 99 25.52 3.37 -1.58
CA ARG A 99 24.77 3.57 -0.35
C ARG A 99 23.90 2.34 -0.09
N LEU A 100 23.56 2.10 1.16
CA LEU A 100 22.66 0.99 1.49
C LEU A 100 21.25 1.15 0.90
N LEU A 101 20.83 2.41 0.66
CA LEU A 101 19.60 2.70 -0.07
C LEU A 101 19.61 2.18 -1.51
N ASP A 102 20.76 2.15 -2.15
CA ASP A 102 20.92 1.67 -3.53
C ASP A 102 20.82 0.13 -3.61
N GLU A 103 20.95 -0.59 -2.48
CA GLU A 103 20.78 -2.04 -2.39
C GLU A 103 19.33 -2.48 -2.23
N VAL A 104 18.39 -1.56 -2.04
CA VAL A 104 16.98 -1.90 -1.81
C VAL A 104 16.35 -2.50 -3.06
N ASP A 105 15.92 -3.75 -2.96
CA ASP A 105 15.30 -4.50 -4.06
C ASP A 105 13.81 -4.28 -4.19
N ALA A 106 13.11 -4.26 -3.07
CA ALA A 106 11.67 -4.08 -3.04
C ALA A 106 11.21 -3.29 -1.83
N ILE A 107 10.08 -2.61 -1.98
CA ILE A 107 9.37 -1.93 -0.89
C ILE A 107 7.92 -2.40 -0.92
N SER A 108 7.50 -3.13 0.10
CA SER A 108 6.10 -3.43 0.36
C SER A 108 5.52 -2.35 1.27
N SER A 109 4.41 -1.75 0.89
CA SER A 109 3.93 -0.54 1.55
C SER A 109 2.43 -0.49 1.73
N VAL A 110 1.99 0.24 2.76
CA VAL A 110 0.60 0.38 3.14
C VAL A 110 0.28 1.83 3.48
N SER A 111 -0.84 2.35 2.99
CA SER A 111 -1.42 3.66 3.38
C SER A 111 -0.39 4.80 3.29
N GLY A 112 -0.11 5.50 4.41
CA GLY A 112 0.91 6.55 4.46
C GLY A 112 2.30 6.08 4.03
N GLY A 113 2.70 4.84 4.35
CA GLY A 113 3.95 4.25 3.88
C GLY A 113 4.01 4.12 2.36
N SER A 114 2.86 3.92 1.69
CA SER A 114 2.79 3.85 0.23
C SER A 114 3.06 5.19 -0.45
N VAL A 115 2.76 6.30 0.22
CA VAL A 115 3.11 7.64 -0.29
C VAL A 115 4.62 7.77 -0.42
N THR A 116 5.36 7.43 0.63
CA THR A 116 6.83 7.51 0.65
C THR A 116 7.46 6.50 -0.31
N ALA A 117 6.99 5.25 -0.31
CA ALA A 117 7.51 4.20 -1.19
C ALA A 117 7.35 4.55 -2.67
N ALA A 118 6.15 4.97 -3.07
CA ALA A 118 5.86 5.33 -4.46
C ALA A 118 6.61 6.60 -4.90
N ALA A 119 6.71 7.61 -4.05
CA ALA A 119 7.47 8.82 -4.34
C ALA A 119 8.96 8.51 -4.53
N TYR A 120 9.55 7.68 -3.65
CA TYR A 120 10.94 7.28 -3.79
C TYR A 120 11.19 6.50 -5.09
N ALA A 121 10.33 5.54 -5.43
CA ALA A 121 10.48 4.78 -6.67
C ALA A 121 10.35 5.64 -7.94
N LEU A 122 9.57 6.73 -7.89
CA LEU A 122 9.41 7.66 -9.01
C LEU A 122 10.53 8.68 -9.12
N TYR A 123 11.04 9.19 -8.01
CA TYR A 123 11.89 10.37 -8.01
C TYR A 123 13.29 10.13 -7.44
N GLY A 124 13.58 8.93 -6.91
CA GLY A 124 14.86 8.66 -6.24
C GLY A 124 15.11 9.66 -5.11
N ASP A 125 16.31 10.23 -5.04
CA ASP A 125 16.69 11.17 -3.99
C ASP A 125 15.89 12.49 -3.98
N GLU A 126 15.35 12.90 -5.14
CA GLU A 126 14.46 14.08 -5.19
C GLU A 126 13.18 13.87 -4.37
N ALA A 127 12.80 12.62 -4.11
CA ALA A 127 11.62 12.29 -3.32
C ALA A 127 11.67 12.92 -1.91
N PHE A 128 12.82 13.03 -1.28
CA PHE A 128 12.94 13.58 0.07
C PHE A 128 12.43 15.02 0.17
N GLY A 129 12.89 15.90 -0.72
CA GLY A 129 12.43 17.29 -0.78
C GLY A 129 10.98 17.43 -1.25
N ARG A 130 10.56 16.62 -2.24
CA ARG A 130 9.18 16.62 -2.75
C ARG A 130 8.19 16.14 -1.69
N LEU A 131 8.50 15.07 -0.96
CA LEU A 131 7.69 14.56 0.16
C LEU A 131 7.56 15.60 1.25
N GLU A 132 8.67 16.21 1.70
CA GLU A 132 8.65 17.19 2.75
C GLU A 132 7.74 18.37 2.43
N THR A 133 7.93 18.98 1.25
CA THR A 133 7.24 20.21 0.87
C THR A 133 5.82 19.99 0.42
N ASN A 134 5.59 18.93 -0.41
CA ASN A 134 4.33 18.77 -1.12
C ASN A 134 3.33 17.86 -0.38
N PHE A 135 3.80 17.09 0.62
CA PHE A 135 2.94 16.14 1.32
C PHE A 135 3.08 16.18 2.84
N LEU A 136 4.28 15.94 3.39
CA LEU A 136 4.46 15.71 4.83
C LEU A 136 4.12 16.93 5.69
N LYS A 137 4.58 18.13 5.26
CA LYS A 137 4.33 19.42 5.95
C LYS A 137 3.11 20.16 5.38
N ARG A 138 2.37 19.56 4.44
CA ARG A 138 1.16 20.13 3.84
C ARG A 138 -0.08 19.61 4.54
N ASP A 139 -1.11 20.45 4.68
CA ASP A 139 -2.40 20.05 5.25
C ASP A 139 -3.27 19.31 4.20
N ILE A 140 -2.84 18.10 3.82
CA ILE A 140 -3.54 17.23 2.87
C ILE A 140 -4.97 16.93 3.36
N GLN A 141 -5.13 16.71 4.66
CA GLN A 141 -6.45 16.42 5.26
C GLN A 141 -7.39 17.61 5.13
N GLY A 142 -6.95 18.81 5.46
CA GLY A 142 -7.75 20.02 5.32
C GLY A 142 -8.14 20.30 3.86
N GLU A 143 -7.22 20.07 2.93
CA GLU A 143 -7.51 20.19 1.50
C GLU A 143 -8.55 19.17 1.02
N LEU A 144 -8.47 17.90 1.47
CA LEU A 144 -9.48 16.88 1.16
C LEU A 144 -10.85 17.26 1.71
N VAL A 145 -10.92 17.70 2.98
CA VAL A 145 -12.16 18.18 3.60
C VAL A 145 -12.72 19.38 2.81
N GLY A 146 -11.88 20.35 2.47
CA GLY A 146 -12.29 21.50 1.65
C GLY A 146 -12.84 21.10 0.28
N ARG A 147 -12.24 20.07 -0.36
CA ARG A 147 -12.74 19.55 -1.64
C ARG A 147 -14.10 18.85 -1.49
N VAL A 148 -14.30 18.10 -0.41
CA VAL A 148 -15.58 17.42 -0.11
C VAL A 148 -16.68 18.44 0.21
N LEU A 149 -16.35 19.49 0.95
CA LEU A 149 -17.31 20.54 1.34
C LEU A 149 -17.62 21.54 0.20
N ASN A 150 -16.86 21.54 -0.89
CA ASN A 150 -17.06 22.42 -2.02
C ASN A 150 -18.32 22.04 -2.82
N PRO A 151 -19.39 22.88 -2.84
CA PRO A 151 -20.66 22.56 -3.49
C PRO A 151 -20.53 22.37 -5.01
N PHE A 152 -19.56 23.01 -5.66
CA PHE A 152 -19.31 22.81 -7.09
C PHE A 152 -18.82 21.41 -7.43
N ARG A 153 -18.29 20.65 -6.43
CA ARG A 153 -17.85 19.26 -6.59
C ARG A 153 -18.94 18.25 -6.23
N TRP A 154 -20.02 18.64 -5.54
CA TRP A 154 -21.08 17.72 -5.11
C TRP A 154 -21.73 16.99 -6.27
N ARG A 155 -21.89 17.67 -7.42
CA ARG A 155 -22.41 17.01 -8.62
C ARG A 155 -21.60 15.77 -9.02
N ARG A 156 -20.27 15.75 -8.80
CA ARG A 156 -19.42 14.58 -9.04
C ARG A 156 -19.55 13.56 -7.92
N LEU A 157 -19.58 14.02 -6.67
CA LEU A 157 -19.70 13.16 -5.49
C LEU A 157 -21.07 12.46 -5.38
N TRP A 158 -22.10 12.95 -6.05
CA TRP A 158 -23.39 12.28 -6.16
C TRP A 158 -23.43 11.20 -7.25
N SER A 159 -22.40 11.12 -8.09
CA SER A 159 -22.25 10.02 -9.03
C SER A 159 -21.94 8.72 -8.28
N PRO A 160 -22.57 7.57 -8.60
CA PRO A 160 -22.20 6.29 -8.03
C PRO A 160 -20.80 5.82 -8.44
N HIS A 161 -20.18 6.51 -9.41
CA HIS A 161 -18.89 6.17 -10.02
C HIS A 161 -17.74 7.09 -9.58
N TYR A 162 -17.99 8.04 -8.69
CA TYR A 162 -16.99 8.99 -8.20
C TYR A 162 -17.20 9.26 -6.71
N ASN A 163 -16.16 9.07 -5.91
CA ASN A 163 -16.27 9.15 -4.47
C ASN A 163 -15.11 9.93 -3.82
N ARG A 164 -15.05 9.93 -2.49
CA ARG A 164 -14.02 10.64 -1.72
C ARG A 164 -12.60 10.11 -1.96
N SER A 165 -12.43 8.84 -2.29
CA SER A 165 -11.13 8.26 -2.63
C SER A 165 -10.65 8.68 -4.02
N ASP A 166 -11.57 8.91 -4.98
CA ASP A 166 -11.21 9.50 -6.26
C ASP A 166 -10.75 10.96 -6.10
N LEU A 167 -11.38 11.73 -5.15
CA LEU A 167 -10.87 13.06 -4.77
C LEU A 167 -9.49 13.00 -4.13
N ALA A 168 -9.23 11.99 -3.27
CA ALA A 168 -7.93 11.79 -2.66
C ALA A 168 -6.87 11.45 -3.72
N ALA A 169 -7.19 10.53 -4.65
CA ALA A 169 -6.32 10.19 -5.77
C ALA A 169 -5.97 11.40 -6.61
N GLN A 170 -6.96 12.24 -6.95
CA GLN A 170 -6.71 13.50 -7.68
C GLN A 170 -5.81 14.46 -6.90
N LEU A 171 -6.02 14.62 -5.59
CA LEU A 171 -5.16 15.48 -4.78
C LEU A 171 -3.74 14.94 -4.73
N TYR A 172 -3.54 13.66 -4.48
CA TYR A 172 -2.21 13.04 -4.43
C TYR A 172 -1.49 13.17 -5.79
N ASP A 173 -2.25 13.03 -6.88
CA ASP A 173 -1.72 13.20 -8.23
C ASP A 173 -1.27 14.65 -8.48
N GLU A 174 -2.11 15.63 -8.13
CA GLU A 174 -1.82 17.05 -8.30
C GLU A 174 -0.59 17.51 -7.49
N VAL A 175 -0.45 17.03 -6.25
CA VAL A 175 0.58 17.55 -5.33
C VAL A 175 1.90 16.77 -5.42
N LEU A 176 1.86 15.48 -5.80
CA LEU A 176 3.04 14.62 -5.66
C LEU A 176 3.32 13.75 -6.89
N PHE A 177 2.31 13.08 -7.48
CA PHE A 177 2.58 12.04 -8.49
C PHE A 177 2.49 12.52 -9.94
N HIS A 178 1.81 13.66 -10.21
CA HIS A 178 1.79 14.37 -11.50
C HIS A 178 1.44 13.50 -12.71
N GLY A 179 0.43 12.63 -12.57
CA GLY A 179 -0.03 11.75 -13.64
C GLY A 179 0.76 10.47 -13.81
N ALA A 180 1.75 10.22 -12.96
CA ALA A 180 2.60 9.02 -13.06
C ALA A 180 1.79 7.72 -12.94
N THR A 181 2.13 6.75 -13.79
CA THR A 181 1.50 5.44 -13.91
C THR A 181 2.43 4.31 -13.44
N PHE A 182 1.90 3.10 -13.34
CA PHE A 182 2.75 1.93 -13.11
C PHE A 182 3.67 1.61 -14.30
N GLY A 183 3.29 2.01 -15.51
CA GLY A 183 4.18 1.97 -16.68
C GLY A 183 5.40 2.88 -16.51
N ASP A 184 5.21 4.09 -15.94
CA ASP A 184 6.32 4.99 -15.61
C ASP A 184 7.21 4.40 -14.51
N LEU A 185 6.62 3.75 -13.51
CA LEU A 185 7.40 2.99 -12.51
C LEU A 185 8.18 1.85 -13.17
N ALA A 186 7.58 1.10 -14.10
CA ALA A 186 8.25 0.01 -14.81
C ALA A 186 9.44 0.50 -15.64
N ALA A 187 9.35 1.66 -16.24
CA ALA A 187 10.39 2.22 -17.11
C ALA A 187 11.58 2.82 -16.35
N ARG A 188 11.48 3.07 -15.03
CA ARG A 188 12.52 3.74 -14.24
C ARG A 188 13.39 2.73 -13.50
N PRO A 189 14.71 2.96 -13.38
CA PRO A 189 15.52 2.18 -12.45
C PRO A 189 15.11 2.46 -11.00
N GLY A 190 15.14 1.45 -10.13
CA GLY A 190 14.81 1.61 -8.72
C GLY A 190 14.15 0.36 -8.14
N PRO A 191 13.77 0.40 -6.85
CA PRO A 191 13.16 -0.74 -6.19
C PRO A 191 11.80 -1.07 -6.78
N TYR A 192 11.43 -2.34 -6.71
CA TYR A 192 10.04 -2.74 -6.94
C TYR A 192 9.17 -2.26 -5.78
N VAL A 193 8.07 -1.59 -6.07
CA VAL A 193 7.13 -1.13 -5.03
C VAL A 193 5.80 -1.85 -5.14
N ALA A 194 5.44 -2.62 -4.11
CA ALA A 194 4.12 -3.19 -3.94
C ALA A 194 3.29 -2.25 -3.04
N VAL A 195 2.29 -1.61 -3.61
CA VAL A 195 1.27 -0.86 -2.87
C VAL A 195 0.18 -1.84 -2.48
N ASN A 196 -0.07 -2.03 -1.17
CA ASN A 196 -1.05 -2.99 -0.69
C ASN A 196 -2.36 -2.31 -0.27
N ALA A 197 -3.47 -2.91 -0.68
CA ALA A 197 -4.83 -2.57 -0.29
C ALA A 197 -5.54 -3.82 0.24
N THR A 198 -6.79 -3.68 0.70
CA THR A 198 -7.64 -4.78 1.15
C THR A 198 -8.86 -4.91 0.24
N ASP A 199 -9.08 -6.08 -0.35
CA ASP A 199 -10.38 -6.44 -0.95
C ASP A 199 -11.38 -6.62 0.19
N ILE A 200 -12.26 -5.62 0.37
CA ILE A 200 -13.18 -5.58 1.53
C ILE A 200 -14.25 -6.68 1.46
N ALA A 201 -14.54 -7.24 0.29
CA ALA A 201 -15.52 -8.31 0.15
C ALA A 201 -15.02 -9.64 0.72
N HIS A 202 -13.69 -9.86 0.74
CA HIS A 202 -13.08 -11.11 1.18
C HIS A 202 -12.15 -10.93 2.38
N GLY A 203 -11.83 -9.70 2.77
CA GLY A 203 -10.82 -9.40 3.78
C GLY A 203 -9.41 -9.78 3.34
N ALA A 204 -9.21 -10.05 2.05
CA ALA A 204 -7.95 -10.50 1.49
C ALA A 204 -7.04 -9.31 1.13
N ARG A 205 -5.72 -9.49 1.28
CA ARG A 205 -4.75 -8.52 0.81
C ARG A 205 -4.74 -8.47 -0.72
N PHE A 206 -4.73 -7.28 -1.28
CA PHE A 206 -4.58 -7.02 -2.71
C PHE A 206 -3.36 -6.13 -2.95
N GLY A 207 -2.36 -6.63 -3.69
CA GLY A 207 -1.18 -5.87 -4.07
C GLY A 207 -1.29 -5.30 -5.47
N PHE A 208 -0.98 -4.02 -5.67
CA PHE A 208 -0.85 -3.43 -7.00
C PHE A 208 0.45 -3.91 -7.65
N SER A 209 0.36 -5.07 -8.27
CA SER A 209 1.41 -5.75 -9.03
C SER A 209 0.81 -6.37 -10.28
N GLN A 210 1.59 -6.55 -11.33
CA GLN A 210 1.05 -7.19 -12.54
C GLN A 210 0.61 -8.63 -12.25
N HIS A 211 1.31 -9.35 -11.37
CA HIS A 211 0.87 -10.70 -10.94
C HIS A 211 -0.57 -10.74 -10.40
N GLN A 212 -0.96 -9.72 -9.62
CA GLN A 212 -2.32 -9.64 -9.09
C GLN A 212 -3.32 -9.23 -10.18
N PHE A 213 -2.88 -8.34 -11.09
CA PHE A 213 -3.70 -7.87 -12.21
C PHE A 213 -3.86 -8.95 -13.29
N ASP A 214 -2.91 -9.85 -13.45
CA ASP A 214 -3.05 -11.02 -14.34
C ASP A 214 -4.23 -11.91 -13.92
N LEU A 215 -4.46 -12.09 -12.61
CA LEU A 215 -5.62 -12.85 -12.11
C LEU A 215 -6.95 -12.19 -12.48
N LEU A 216 -6.94 -10.86 -12.66
CA LEU A 216 -8.10 -10.08 -13.08
C LEU A 216 -8.20 -9.95 -14.61
N CYS A 217 -7.27 -10.48 -15.37
CA CYS A 217 -7.09 -10.19 -16.79
C CYS A 217 -7.09 -8.68 -17.10
N ALA A 218 -6.42 -7.89 -16.26
CA ALA A 218 -6.36 -6.42 -16.33
C ALA A 218 -4.93 -5.94 -16.54
N ASP A 219 -4.78 -4.80 -17.21
CA ASP A 219 -3.50 -4.15 -17.41
C ASP A 219 -3.25 -3.13 -16.28
N LEU A 220 -2.12 -3.30 -15.56
CA LEU A 220 -1.70 -2.39 -14.51
C LEU A 220 -0.96 -1.18 -15.06
N ALA A 221 -0.28 -1.30 -16.21
CA ALA A 221 0.63 -0.27 -16.70
C ALA A 221 0.00 1.13 -16.82
N PRO A 222 -1.22 1.33 -17.35
CA PRO A 222 -1.84 2.67 -17.44
C PRO A 222 -2.45 3.15 -16.12
N LEU A 223 -2.54 2.32 -15.09
CA LEU A 223 -3.13 2.74 -13.81
C LEU A 223 -2.25 3.79 -13.13
N ARG A 224 -2.87 4.89 -12.68
CA ARG A 224 -2.16 5.94 -11.95
C ARG A 224 -1.69 5.48 -10.60
N VAL A 225 -0.44 5.79 -10.25
CA VAL A 225 0.15 5.50 -8.92
C VAL A 225 -0.68 6.16 -7.81
N ALA A 226 -1.12 7.39 -8.02
CA ALA A 226 -1.98 8.11 -7.07
C ALA A 226 -3.27 7.33 -6.72
N ARG A 227 -3.88 6.62 -7.69
CA ARG A 227 -5.08 5.81 -7.46
C ARG A 227 -4.81 4.59 -6.58
N ALA A 228 -3.69 3.92 -6.80
CA ALA A 228 -3.27 2.80 -5.96
C ALA A 228 -2.96 3.26 -4.52
N VAL A 229 -2.24 4.38 -4.37
CA VAL A 229 -1.96 4.98 -3.06
C VAL A 229 -3.24 5.41 -2.34
N ALA A 230 -4.22 5.99 -3.08
CA ALA A 230 -5.53 6.34 -2.51
C ALA A 230 -6.31 5.10 -2.07
N ALA A 231 -6.28 3.99 -2.82
CA ALA A 231 -6.89 2.72 -2.42
C ALA A 231 -6.23 2.17 -1.15
N SER A 232 -4.89 2.18 -1.12
CA SER A 232 -4.09 1.75 0.03
C SER A 232 -4.34 2.58 1.29
N SER A 233 -4.78 3.83 1.16
CA SER A 233 -5.07 4.76 2.25
C SER A 233 -6.56 5.05 2.45
N ALA A 234 -7.44 4.24 1.86
CA ALA A 234 -8.89 4.39 1.98
C ALA A 234 -9.41 3.89 3.33
N VAL A 235 -9.15 4.66 4.40
CA VAL A 235 -9.56 4.34 5.78
C VAL A 235 -11.08 4.29 5.89
N PRO A 236 -11.65 3.20 6.47
CA PRO A 236 -13.09 3.08 6.68
C PRO A 236 -13.69 4.28 7.41
N GLY A 237 -14.83 4.77 6.91
CA GLY A 237 -15.53 5.93 7.46
C GLY A 237 -15.01 7.29 6.95
N LEU A 238 -13.72 7.45 6.68
CA LEU A 238 -13.13 8.70 6.15
C LEU A 238 -13.16 8.72 4.62
N LEU A 239 -12.69 7.68 4.00
CA LEU A 239 -12.69 7.51 2.55
C LEU A 239 -13.64 6.37 2.15
N ALA A 240 -13.93 6.27 0.86
CA ALA A 240 -14.77 5.23 0.27
C ALA A 240 -13.90 4.19 -0.43
N PRO A 241 -14.39 2.98 -0.70
CA PRO A 241 -13.64 1.99 -1.47
C PRO A 241 -13.28 2.50 -2.87
N VAL A 242 -12.08 2.15 -3.34
CA VAL A 242 -11.69 2.31 -4.74
C VAL A 242 -12.12 1.07 -5.51
N THR A 243 -12.85 1.26 -6.60
CA THR A 243 -13.36 0.15 -7.40
C THR A 243 -12.45 -0.11 -8.60
N LEU A 244 -12.07 -1.38 -8.79
CA LEU A 244 -11.40 -1.89 -9.98
C LEU A 244 -12.36 -2.82 -10.76
N ASP A 245 -12.14 -2.90 -12.07
CA ASP A 245 -12.79 -3.87 -12.94
C ASP A 245 -12.02 -5.18 -12.95
N SER A 246 -12.75 -6.28 -12.96
CA SER A 246 -12.21 -7.63 -13.19
C SER A 246 -12.72 -8.16 -14.51
N TYR A 247 -11.80 -8.61 -15.32
CA TYR A 247 -12.04 -9.27 -16.61
C TYR A 247 -11.68 -10.76 -16.52
N ALA A 248 -11.72 -11.34 -15.31
CA ALA A 248 -11.36 -12.74 -15.06
C ALA A 248 -12.08 -13.67 -16.04
N GLY A 249 -11.33 -14.59 -16.64
CA GLY A 249 -11.81 -15.47 -17.70
C GLY A 249 -11.74 -14.91 -19.12
N ALA A 250 -11.35 -13.63 -19.32
CA ALA A 250 -11.12 -13.04 -20.64
C ALA A 250 -9.71 -13.32 -21.19
N CYS A 251 -8.78 -13.78 -20.36
CA CYS A 251 -7.41 -14.16 -20.71
C CYS A 251 -7.05 -15.50 -20.05
N ASP A 252 -5.90 -16.06 -20.44
CA ASP A 252 -5.31 -17.26 -19.85
C ASP A 252 -3.93 -16.90 -19.24
N PRO A 253 -3.91 -16.36 -18.00
CA PRO A 253 -2.66 -15.96 -17.37
C PRO A 253 -1.80 -17.17 -17.00
N PRO A 254 -0.46 -17.07 -17.04
CA PRO A 254 0.43 -18.12 -16.57
C PRO A 254 0.31 -18.26 -15.05
N LEU A 255 -0.49 -19.23 -14.60
CA LEU A 255 -0.73 -19.45 -13.17
C LEU A 255 0.18 -20.55 -12.63
N PRO A 256 0.73 -20.38 -11.40
CA PRO A 256 1.46 -21.46 -10.73
C PRO A 256 0.58 -22.72 -10.61
N PRO A 257 1.13 -23.93 -10.84
CA PRO A 257 0.38 -25.19 -10.73
C PRO A 257 -0.35 -25.36 -9.39
N ALA A 258 0.28 -24.90 -8.29
CA ALA A 258 -0.32 -24.92 -6.97
C ALA A 258 -1.60 -24.09 -6.87
N LEU A 259 -1.63 -22.92 -7.52
CA LEU A 259 -2.80 -22.04 -7.55
C LEU A 259 -3.93 -22.68 -8.38
N LEU A 260 -3.61 -23.29 -9.52
CA LEU A 260 -4.57 -24.02 -10.33
C LEU A 260 -5.16 -25.23 -9.59
N ALA A 261 -4.34 -25.97 -8.86
CA ALA A 261 -4.80 -27.10 -8.02
C ALA A 261 -5.73 -26.62 -6.90
N ALA A 262 -5.37 -25.53 -6.21
CA ALA A 262 -6.19 -24.96 -5.16
C ALA A 262 -7.52 -24.39 -5.66
N ALA A 263 -7.53 -23.72 -6.82
CA ALA A 263 -8.76 -23.25 -7.48
C ALA A 263 -9.71 -24.40 -7.84
N ARG A 264 -9.16 -25.61 -8.05
CA ARG A 264 -9.93 -26.85 -8.29
C ARG A 264 -10.29 -27.60 -7.00
N GLY A 265 -10.02 -27.05 -5.82
CA GLY A 265 -10.26 -27.70 -4.53
C GLY A 265 -9.25 -28.81 -4.18
N GLN A 266 -8.13 -28.93 -4.91
CA GLN A 266 -7.09 -29.94 -4.75
C GLN A 266 -5.92 -29.37 -3.92
N ALA A 267 -6.18 -28.99 -2.68
CA ALA A 267 -5.18 -28.37 -1.79
C ALA A 267 -4.40 -29.39 -0.95
N ALA A 268 -4.21 -30.62 -1.40
CA ALA A 268 -3.50 -31.64 -0.66
C ALA A 268 -2.02 -31.28 -0.46
N GLY A 269 -1.52 -31.41 0.79
CA GLY A 269 -0.14 -31.14 1.13
C GLY A 269 0.21 -29.69 1.47
N LEU A 270 -0.75 -28.75 1.36
CA LEU A 270 -0.55 -27.36 1.76
C LEU A 270 -0.75 -27.16 3.26
N THR A 271 0.04 -26.27 3.86
CA THR A 271 -0.24 -25.74 5.20
C THR A 271 -1.55 -24.95 5.20
N ARG A 272 -2.12 -24.70 6.38
CA ARG A 272 -3.37 -23.89 6.49
C ARG A 272 -3.20 -22.49 5.90
N ARG A 273 -2.01 -21.89 6.07
CA ARG A 273 -1.69 -20.56 5.53
C ARG A 273 -1.61 -20.58 4.01
N GLU A 274 -0.91 -21.54 3.44
CA GLU A 274 -0.81 -21.73 1.99
C GLU A 274 -2.18 -21.99 1.38
N ALA A 275 -3.00 -22.84 1.99
CA ALA A 275 -4.33 -23.12 1.54
C ALA A 275 -5.23 -21.87 1.58
N LEU A 276 -5.06 -21.00 2.59
CA LEU A 276 -5.75 -19.71 2.65
C LEU A 276 -5.31 -18.79 1.52
N LEU A 277 -3.99 -18.59 1.34
CA LEU A 277 -3.42 -17.76 0.28
C LEU A 277 -3.88 -18.22 -1.11
N MET A 278 -3.79 -19.53 -1.37
CA MET A 278 -4.24 -20.11 -2.65
C MET A 278 -5.73 -19.90 -2.88
N ARG A 279 -6.55 -20.02 -1.83
CA ARG A 279 -7.99 -19.76 -1.91
C ARG A 279 -8.29 -18.28 -2.19
N GLU A 280 -7.59 -17.36 -1.55
CA GLU A 280 -7.73 -15.92 -1.77
C GLU A 280 -7.35 -15.55 -3.20
N LEU A 281 -6.19 -16.01 -3.69
CA LEU A 281 -5.74 -15.78 -5.06
C LEU A 281 -6.67 -16.45 -6.09
N GLY A 282 -7.09 -17.70 -5.82
CA GLY A 282 -8.04 -18.42 -6.67
C GLY A 282 -9.42 -17.76 -6.77
N GLY A 283 -9.81 -17.01 -5.72
CA GLY A 283 -11.04 -16.22 -5.71
C GLY A 283 -11.09 -15.14 -6.77
N TYR A 284 -9.93 -14.63 -7.21
CA TYR A 284 -9.85 -13.63 -8.28
C TYR A 284 -10.03 -14.20 -9.68
N LEU A 285 -9.90 -15.50 -9.86
CA LEU A 285 -10.15 -16.18 -11.14
C LEU A 285 -11.64 -16.38 -11.44
N GLY A 286 -12.51 -16.10 -10.48
CA GLY A 286 -13.96 -16.29 -10.62
C GLY A 286 -14.60 -15.24 -11.52
N THR A 287 -15.30 -15.69 -12.55
CA THR A 287 -15.97 -14.82 -13.54
C THR A 287 -17.24 -14.13 -13.02
N ASN A 288 -17.69 -14.48 -11.82
CA ASN A 288 -18.88 -13.90 -11.19
C ASN A 288 -18.58 -12.62 -10.37
N ARG A 289 -17.36 -12.10 -10.45
CA ARG A 289 -16.89 -10.93 -9.70
C ARG A 289 -16.37 -9.83 -10.65
N PRO A 290 -17.25 -9.09 -11.34
CA PRO A 290 -16.84 -8.08 -12.31
C PRO A 290 -16.20 -6.84 -11.68
N PHE A 291 -16.30 -6.69 -10.35
CA PHE A 291 -15.74 -5.54 -9.61
C PHE A 291 -15.04 -5.99 -8.34
N LEU A 292 -13.95 -5.30 -8.02
CA LEU A 292 -13.26 -5.34 -6.72
C LEU A 292 -13.41 -4.01 -6.02
N HIS A 293 -13.67 -4.04 -4.72
CA HIS A 293 -13.75 -2.85 -3.88
C HIS A 293 -12.61 -2.85 -2.87
N LEU A 294 -11.65 -1.95 -3.07
CA LEU A 294 -10.41 -1.88 -2.30
C LEU A 294 -10.49 -0.78 -1.25
N MET A 295 -10.05 -1.12 -0.04
CA MET A 295 -9.92 -0.21 1.08
C MET A 295 -8.49 -0.24 1.63
N ASP A 296 -8.25 0.51 2.72
CA ASP A 296 -6.94 0.62 3.37
C ASP A 296 -6.29 -0.75 3.57
N GLY A 297 -5.04 -0.85 3.14
CA GLY A 297 -4.26 -2.08 3.22
C GLY A 297 -4.02 -2.55 4.65
N GLY A 298 -4.07 -1.63 5.62
CA GLY A 298 -3.89 -1.92 7.04
C GLY A 298 -4.93 -2.89 7.60
N ILE A 299 -6.09 -3.05 6.98
CA ILE A 299 -7.12 -4.00 7.42
C ILE A 299 -6.61 -5.44 7.28
N ALA A 300 -5.93 -5.78 6.18
CA ALA A 300 -5.43 -7.14 5.91
C ALA A 300 -3.95 -7.32 6.29
N ASP A 301 -3.10 -6.30 6.12
CA ASP A 301 -1.66 -6.35 6.41
C ASP A 301 -1.11 -4.94 6.64
N ASN A 302 -1.24 -4.41 7.84
CA ASN A 302 -0.81 -3.03 8.15
C ASN A 302 0.69 -2.79 8.02
N LEU A 303 1.51 -3.82 8.11
CA LEU A 303 2.97 -3.72 8.01
C LEU A 303 3.50 -3.95 6.59
N GLY A 304 2.71 -4.51 5.68
CA GLY A 304 3.17 -4.95 4.37
C GLY A 304 4.10 -6.17 4.41
N VAL A 305 4.30 -6.76 5.59
CA VAL A 305 5.20 -7.89 5.82
C VAL A 305 4.63 -9.19 5.28
N ARG A 306 3.32 -9.43 5.43
CA ARG A 306 2.69 -10.64 4.92
C ARG A 306 2.78 -10.73 3.40
N ALA A 307 2.71 -9.59 2.70
CA ALA A 307 2.96 -9.51 1.26
C ALA A 307 4.33 -10.06 0.87
N VAL A 308 5.36 -9.70 1.65
CA VAL A 308 6.74 -10.15 1.43
C VAL A 308 6.87 -11.64 1.74
N LEU A 309 6.34 -12.10 2.88
CA LEU A 309 6.41 -13.51 3.28
C LEU A 309 5.70 -14.42 2.27
N ASP A 310 4.52 -14.03 1.79
CA ASP A 310 3.77 -14.78 0.78
C ASP A 310 4.47 -14.75 -0.58
N GLY A 311 5.02 -13.59 -0.98
CA GLY A 311 5.77 -13.44 -2.22
C GLY A 311 7.04 -14.29 -2.24
N LEU A 312 7.84 -14.26 -1.17
CA LEU A 312 9.03 -15.09 -1.05
C LEU A 312 8.70 -16.59 -1.02
N HIS A 313 7.62 -16.96 -0.34
CA HIS A 313 7.15 -18.33 -0.32
C HIS A 313 6.77 -18.84 -1.73
N LEU A 314 5.99 -18.06 -2.48
CA LEU A 314 5.62 -18.39 -3.86
C LEU A 314 6.86 -18.47 -4.79
N LEU A 315 7.81 -17.56 -4.63
CA LEU A 315 9.07 -17.58 -5.39
C LEU A 315 9.90 -18.83 -5.10
N MET A 316 9.98 -19.25 -3.82
CA MET A 316 10.74 -20.45 -3.46
C MET A 316 10.09 -21.74 -3.96
N GLN A 317 8.78 -21.77 -4.15
CA GLN A 317 8.06 -22.95 -4.63
C GLN A 317 7.98 -23.04 -6.16
N ASN A 318 8.16 -21.93 -6.87
CA ASN A 318 8.10 -21.90 -8.34
C ASN A 318 9.51 -22.07 -8.94
N PRO A 319 9.82 -23.21 -9.62
CA PRO A 319 11.11 -23.42 -10.24
C PRO A 319 11.47 -22.38 -11.34
N GLU A 320 10.47 -21.90 -12.09
CA GLU A 320 10.66 -20.89 -13.13
C GLU A 320 10.95 -19.51 -12.54
N ALA A 321 10.31 -19.16 -11.43
CA ALA A 321 10.57 -17.91 -10.71
C ALA A 321 11.93 -17.94 -9.97
N ARG A 322 12.48 -19.11 -9.69
CA ARG A 322 13.84 -19.26 -9.11
C ARG A 322 14.93 -18.73 -10.06
N GLY A 323 14.69 -18.73 -11.36
CA GLY A 323 15.63 -18.13 -12.34
C GLY A 323 15.79 -16.61 -12.21
N THR A 324 14.86 -15.96 -11.52
CA THR A 324 14.85 -14.50 -11.29
C THR A 324 15.68 -14.06 -10.10
N LEU A 325 15.66 -14.87 -9.02
CA LEU A 325 16.54 -14.75 -7.88
C LEU A 325 17.44 -15.98 -7.87
N ASP A 326 18.73 -15.81 -8.17
CA ASP A 326 19.70 -16.87 -8.02
C ASP A 326 19.92 -17.17 -6.54
N PHE A 327 18.98 -17.96 -5.96
CA PHE A 327 19.06 -18.35 -4.57
C PHE A 327 20.37 -19.08 -4.19
N ALA A 328 21.08 -19.62 -5.18
CA ALA A 328 22.39 -20.24 -4.93
C ALA A 328 23.46 -19.17 -4.65
N ARG A 329 23.31 -17.97 -5.23
CA ARG A 329 24.23 -16.84 -5.03
C ARG A 329 23.86 -16.00 -3.81
N LEU A 330 22.60 -16.03 -3.34
CA LEU A 330 22.18 -15.24 -2.19
C LEU A 330 22.96 -15.66 -0.94
N ARG A 331 23.63 -14.70 -0.34
CA ARG A 331 24.33 -14.82 0.95
C ARG A 331 23.54 -14.13 2.06
N ARG A 332 22.74 -13.09 1.72
CA ARG A 332 22.03 -12.25 2.68
C ARG A 332 20.60 -12.01 2.25
N VAL A 333 19.67 -12.05 3.20
CA VAL A 333 18.32 -11.54 3.04
C VAL A 333 18.02 -10.62 4.22
N ALA A 334 17.81 -9.34 3.95
CA ALA A 334 17.41 -8.37 4.94
C ALA A 334 15.95 -7.95 4.71
N ILE A 335 15.13 -8.03 5.75
CA ILE A 335 13.74 -7.56 5.74
C ILE A 335 13.62 -6.48 6.82
N LEU A 336 13.53 -5.21 6.40
CA LEU A 336 13.42 -4.07 7.29
C LEU A 336 11.96 -3.63 7.37
N CYS A 337 11.33 -3.82 8.52
CA CYS A 337 9.96 -3.41 8.80
C CYS A 337 9.93 -2.10 9.57
N VAL A 338 9.36 -1.05 8.97
CA VAL A 338 9.13 0.26 9.58
C VAL A 338 7.70 0.31 10.09
N ASN A 339 7.54 0.15 11.40
CA ASN A 339 6.25 0.10 12.08
C ASN A 339 5.94 1.43 12.76
N ALA A 340 5.16 2.26 12.10
CA ALA A 340 4.67 3.54 12.64
C ALA A 340 3.41 3.34 13.50
N ARG A 341 3.42 2.37 14.39
CA ARG A 341 2.30 2.09 15.29
C ARG A 341 1.87 3.34 16.07
N SER A 342 0.58 3.45 16.34
CA SER A 342 0.01 4.48 17.22
C SER A 342 -0.79 3.83 18.34
N GLN A 343 -0.64 4.36 19.54
CA GLN A 343 -1.40 3.94 20.70
C GLN A 343 -1.91 5.19 21.43
N PRO A 344 -2.88 5.91 20.83
CA PRO A 344 -3.38 7.14 21.43
C PRO A 344 -4.05 6.86 22.77
N GLU A 345 -3.74 7.68 23.75
CA GLU A 345 -4.43 7.65 25.05
C GLU A 345 -5.90 8.00 24.84
N ARG A 346 -6.77 7.08 25.20
CA ARG A 346 -8.22 7.27 25.12
C ARG A 346 -8.76 7.50 26.50
N ASP A 347 -9.38 8.65 26.73
CA ASP A 347 -10.00 9.03 28.01
C ASP A 347 -11.42 8.43 28.22
N TRP A 348 -11.82 7.47 27.36
CA TRP A 348 -13.17 6.90 27.38
C TRP A 348 -13.52 6.26 28.73
N ASN A 349 -12.54 5.62 29.38
CA ASN A 349 -12.74 5.00 30.69
C ASN A 349 -12.80 6.01 31.84
N ARG A 350 -12.61 7.31 31.57
CA ARG A 350 -12.74 8.40 32.54
C ARG A 350 -14.10 9.08 32.44
N ARG A 351 -14.95 8.67 31.50
CA ARG A 351 -16.29 9.24 31.26
C ARG A 351 -17.33 8.16 31.35
N GLU A 352 -18.47 8.48 31.95
CA GLU A 352 -19.63 7.58 32.01
C GLU A 352 -20.26 7.38 30.62
N ALA A 353 -20.33 8.46 29.84
CA ALA A 353 -20.89 8.42 28.49
C ALA A 353 -19.97 7.65 27.52
N PRO A 354 -20.52 6.70 26.74
CA PRO A 354 -19.73 5.96 25.72
C PRO A 354 -19.25 6.90 24.60
N PRO A 355 -18.17 6.52 23.87
CA PRO A 355 -17.70 7.29 22.73
C PRO A 355 -18.73 7.33 21.61
N GLY A 356 -18.71 8.41 20.80
CA GLY A 356 -19.63 8.56 19.68
C GLY A 356 -19.36 7.54 18.56
N THR A 357 -20.35 7.31 17.70
CA THR A 357 -20.40 6.25 16.70
C THR A 357 -19.18 6.27 15.75
N LEU A 358 -18.75 7.47 15.30
CA LEU A 358 -17.57 7.59 14.42
C LEU A 358 -16.27 7.19 15.15
N ALA A 359 -16.10 7.62 16.40
CA ALA A 359 -14.94 7.27 17.21
C ALA A 359 -14.88 5.75 17.48
N LEU A 360 -16.05 5.13 17.71
CA LEU A 360 -16.19 3.68 17.86
C LEU A 360 -15.83 2.95 16.56
N ALA A 361 -16.31 3.41 15.41
CA ALA A 361 -16.03 2.80 14.12
C ALA A 361 -14.52 2.85 13.79
N VAL A 362 -13.88 4.00 14.01
CA VAL A 362 -12.42 4.16 13.82
C VAL A 362 -11.64 3.25 14.77
N ALA A 363 -12.07 3.14 16.05
CA ALA A 363 -11.43 2.26 17.00
C ALA A 363 -11.64 0.77 16.68
N ALA A 364 -12.84 0.41 16.23
CA ALA A 364 -13.17 -0.97 15.84
C ALA A 364 -12.32 -1.44 14.62
N ALA A 365 -11.94 -0.53 13.73
CA ALA A 365 -10.99 -0.84 12.66
C ALA A 365 -9.53 -0.87 13.16
N GLY A 366 -9.12 0.11 13.96
CA GLY A 366 -7.72 0.28 14.40
C GLY A 366 -7.24 -0.76 15.40
N ILE A 367 -8.07 -1.16 16.38
CA ILE A 367 -7.68 -2.12 17.42
C ILE A 367 -7.27 -3.50 16.85
N PRO A 368 -8.06 -4.12 15.95
CA PRO A 368 -7.64 -5.36 15.29
C PRO A 368 -6.37 -5.21 14.45
N MET A 369 -6.23 -4.08 13.73
CA MET A 369 -5.03 -3.81 12.93
C MET A 369 -3.77 -3.78 13.80
N ASP A 370 -3.81 -3.10 14.94
CA ASP A 370 -2.69 -3.04 15.87
C ASP A 370 -2.35 -4.43 16.44
N ARG A 371 -3.37 -5.19 16.87
CA ARG A 371 -3.18 -6.57 17.37
C ARG A 371 -2.58 -7.47 16.29
N TYR A 372 -3.11 -7.40 15.08
CA TYR A 372 -2.64 -8.19 13.96
C TYR A 372 -1.21 -7.81 13.53
N SER A 373 -0.79 -6.57 13.74
CA SER A 373 0.59 -6.12 13.50
C SER A 373 1.59 -6.81 14.43
N TYR A 374 1.25 -7.02 15.70
CA TYR A 374 2.07 -7.79 16.63
C TYR A 374 2.26 -9.24 16.14
N GLU A 375 1.16 -9.92 15.86
CA GLU A 375 1.20 -11.29 15.35
C GLU A 375 2.00 -11.39 14.04
N THR A 376 1.99 -10.34 13.22
CA THR A 376 2.76 -10.30 11.98
C THR A 376 4.26 -10.15 12.22
N ILE A 377 4.68 -9.42 13.27
CA ILE A 377 6.10 -9.35 13.65
C ILE A 377 6.58 -10.70 14.18
N GLU A 378 5.81 -11.36 15.05
CA GLU A 378 6.14 -12.72 15.54
C GLU A 378 6.22 -13.70 14.36
N LEU A 379 5.25 -13.66 13.46
CA LEU A 379 5.27 -14.46 12.24
C LEU A 379 6.53 -14.23 11.39
N LEU A 380 7.01 -12.98 11.27
CA LEU A 380 8.27 -12.68 10.57
C LEU A 380 9.45 -13.40 11.24
N HIS A 381 9.55 -13.31 12.57
CA HIS A 381 10.62 -13.98 13.32
C HIS A 381 10.55 -15.50 13.17
N GLU A 382 9.37 -16.10 13.27
CA GLU A 382 9.17 -17.53 13.08
C GLU A 382 9.58 -17.99 11.68
N GLN A 383 9.15 -17.26 10.63
CA GLN A 383 9.49 -17.60 9.25
C GLN A 383 10.98 -17.43 8.96
N VAL A 384 11.61 -16.37 9.47
CA VAL A 384 13.06 -16.17 9.34
C VAL A 384 13.83 -17.31 10.02
N ASN A 385 13.41 -17.74 11.19
CA ASN A 385 14.04 -18.86 11.88
C ASN A 385 13.86 -20.18 11.09
N ALA A 386 12.66 -20.46 10.57
CA ALA A 386 12.40 -21.63 9.74
C ALA A 386 13.25 -21.62 8.45
N TRP A 387 13.38 -20.48 7.78
CA TRP A 387 14.23 -20.34 6.59
C TRP A 387 15.73 -20.51 6.93
N ARG A 388 16.17 -19.99 8.08
CA ARG A 388 17.55 -20.15 8.55
C ARG A 388 17.89 -21.64 8.78
N ASP A 389 16.97 -22.38 9.39
CA ASP A 389 17.16 -23.81 9.63
C ASP A 389 17.14 -24.62 8.33
N GLU A 390 16.25 -24.28 7.41
CA GLU A 390 16.19 -24.91 6.10
C GLU A 390 17.44 -24.61 5.27
N ALA A 391 17.90 -23.35 5.26
CA ALA A 391 19.13 -22.96 4.58
C ALA A 391 20.36 -23.70 5.13
N ARG A 392 20.44 -23.87 6.45
CA ARG A 392 21.52 -24.65 7.10
C ARG A 392 21.51 -26.11 6.66
N ARG A 393 20.34 -26.75 6.63
CA ARG A 393 20.21 -28.13 6.16
C ARG A 393 20.68 -28.28 4.72
N ARG A 394 20.11 -27.52 3.80
CA ARG A 394 20.40 -27.61 2.37
C ARG A 394 21.85 -27.26 2.01
N ARG A 395 22.42 -26.25 2.65
CA ARG A 395 23.80 -25.81 2.37
C ARG A 395 24.82 -26.68 3.07
N GLY A 396 24.49 -27.26 4.24
CA GLY A 396 25.32 -28.27 4.88
C GLY A 396 25.51 -29.50 3.99
N GLU A 397 24.47 -29.90 3.26
CA GLU A 397 24.53 -30.98 2.27
C GLU A 397 25.31 -30.60 1.01
N ALA A 398 25.23 -29.33 0.56
CA ALA A 398 25.87 -28.84 -0.65
C ALA A 398 27.23 -28.18 -0.46
N GLY A 399 27.73 -27.98 0.77
CA GLY A 399 29.02 -27.35 1.10
C GLY A 399 29.10 -25.85 0.78
N GLY A 400 27.97 -25.14 0.70
CA GLY A 400 27.91 -23.68 0.38
C GLY A 400 28.02 -22.78 1.62
N PRO A 401 28.31 -21.46 1.46
CA PRO A 401 28.36 -20.50 2.56
C PRO A 401 26.98 -20.35 3.22
N PRO A 402 26.88 -20.01 4.51
CA PRO A 402 25.62 -19.83 5.21
C PRO A 402 24.79 -18.70 4.57
N LEU A 403 23.46 -18.80 4.65
CA LEU A 403 22.54 -17.72 4.32
C LEU A 403 22.24 -16.92 5.59
N GLU A 404 22.67 -15.67 5.62
CA GLU A 404 22.38 -14.78 6.72
C GLU A 404 21.02 -14.08 6.52
N LEU A 405 20.21 -14.07 7.57
CA LEU A 405 18.85 -13.53 7.56
C LEU A 405 18.73 -12.44 8.63
N HIS A 406 18.43 -11.22 8.20
CA HIS A 406 18.37 -10.03 9.04
C HIS A 406 16.93 -9.46 9.09
N PRO A 407 16.07 -9.91 10.05
CA PRO A 407 14.81 -9.25 10.34
C PRO A 407 15.08 -8.00 11.16
N ILE A 408 14.90 -6.82 10.55
CA ILE A 408 15.16 -5.53 11.18
C ILE A 408 13.82 -4.85 11.44
N ILE A 409 13.54 -4.52 12.69
CA ILE A 409 12.32 -3.81 13.07
C ILE A 409 12.70 -2.40 13.51
N VAL A 410 11.99 -1.41 12.98
CA VAL A 410 12.02 -0.02 13.42
C VAL A 410 10.65 0.33 13.97
N SER A 411 10.55 0.54 15.28
CA SER A 411 9.28 0.81 15.98
C SER A 411 9.52 1.76 17.15
N PHE A 412 8.55 2.62 17.46
CA PHE A 412 8.62 3.51 18.62
C PHE A 412 8.73 2.77 19.96
N ASP A 413 8.30 1.50 20.02
CA ASP A 413 8.43 0.67 21.23
C ASP A 413 9.91 0.47 21.65
N GLN A 414 10.87 0.64 20.73
CA GLN A 414 12.31 0.51 20.98
C GLN A 414 12.94 1.77 21.60
N LEU A 415 12.20 2.87 21.72
CA LEU A 415 12.71 4.07 22.37
C LEU A 415 12.87 3.83 23.87
N PRO A 416 14.09 4.05 24.44
CA PRO A 416 14.34 3.80 25.87
C PRO A 416 13.61 4.81 26.77
N ASP A 417 13.53 6.07 26.35
CA ASP A 417 12.84 7.12 27.08
C ASP A 417 11.32 6.97 26.99
N ALA A 418 10.64 6.89 28.14
CA ALA A 418 9.22 6.64 28.22
C ALA A 418 8.37 7.84 27.77
N GLU A 419 8.86 9.08 27.98
CA GLU A 419 8.14 10.28 27.60
C GLU A 419 8.23 10.47 26.08
N GLU A 420 9.41 10.32 25.50
CA GLU A 420 9.62 10.36 24.07
C GLU A 420 8.82 9.26 23.36
N ARG A 421 8.86 8.02 23.86
CA ARG A 421 8.07 6.90 23.34
C ARG A 421 6.59 7.21 23.34
N ARG A 422 6.06 7.77 24.45
CA ARG A 422 4.65 8.18 24.57
C ARG A 422 4.31 9.28 23.56
N PHE A 423 5.19 10.26 23.35
CA PHE A 423 5.00 11.32 22.37
C PHE A 423 4.77 10.75 20.97
N PHE A 424 5.61 9.83 20.49
CA PHE A 424 5.45 9.24 19.16
C PHE A 424 4.27 8.27 19.05
N LEU A 425 4.00 7.48 20.08
CA LEU A 425 2.84 6.58 20.09
C LEU A 425 1.51 7.32 20.13
N ASN A 426 1.46 8.53 20.67
CA ASN A 426 0.27 9.39 20.69
C ASN A 426 0.03 10.17 19.39
N GLN A 427 0.98 10.19 18.45
CA GLN A 427 0.79 10.87 17.18
C GLN A 427 -0.43 10.32 16.42
N PRO A 428 -1.35 11.20 15.96
CA PRO A 428 -2.58 10.74 15.33
C PRO A 428 -2.33 10.09 13.97
N THR A 429 -3.23 9.18 13.57
CA THR A 429 -3.34 8.71 12.19
C THR A 429 -4.13 9.75 11.40
N SER A 430 -3.42 10.64 10.72
CA SER A 430 -3.95 11.83 10.05
C SER A 430 -3.09 12.15 8.83
N PHE A 431 -3.65 12.86 7.86
CA PHE A 431 -2.89 13.48 6.75
C PHE A 431 -2.59 14.97 7.03
N ARG A 432 -2.47 15.31 8.32
CA ARG A 432 -2.04 16.61 8.81
C ARG A 432 -1.31 16.42 10.12
N LEU A 433 -0.05 16.86 10.18
CA LEU A 433 0.73 16.96 11.40
C LEU A 433 1.42 18.33 11.45
N PRO A 434 1.75 18.85 12.65
CA PRO A 434 2.63 20.00 12.80
C PRO A 434 3.99 19.75 12.14
N ALA A 435 4.57 20.77 11.53
CA ALA A 435 5.85 20.62 10.82
C ALA A 435 6.98 20.10 11.74
N GLY A 436 7.02 20.55 13.00
CA GLY A 436 8.00 20.06 13.98
C GLY A 436 7.83 18.57 14.31
N ASP A 437 6.59 18.06 14.36
CA ASP A 437 6.34 16.63 14.59
C ASP A 437 6.78 15.80 13.38
N VAL A 438 6.62 16.33 12.17
CA VAL A 438 7.13 15.68 10.94
C VAL A 438 8.66 15.58 10.99
N ASP A 439 9.34 16.64 11.37
CA ASP A 439 10.80 16.64 11.47
C ASP A 439 11.28 15.68 12.57
N ALA A 440 10.61 15.65 13.73
CA ALA A 440 10.90 14.70 14.81
C ALA A 440 10.68 13.23 14.37
N LEU A 441 9.62 12.95 13.58
CA LEU A 441 9.35 11.62 13.05
C LEU A 441 10.42 11.14 12.05
N ARG A 442 10.92 12.04 11.20
CA ARG A 442 12.02 11.73 10.27
C ARG A 442 13.32 11.47 11.04
N GLU A 443 13.65 12.31 12.00
CA GLU A 443 14.85 12.15 12.83
C GLU A 443 14.83 10.85 13.63
N VAL A 444 13.71 10.57 14.32
CA VAL A 444 13.61 9.35 15.13
C VAL A 444 13.64 8.08 14.26
N GLY A 445 13.14 8.11 13.03
CA GLY A 445 13.21 7.00 12.09
C GLY A 445 14.66 6.60 11.79
N GLY A 446 15.50 7.55 11.45
CA GLY A 446 16.94 7.32 11.25
C GLY A 446 17.65 6.87 12.52
N ARG A 447 17.32 7.46 13.65
CA ARG A 447 17.92 7.11 14.96
C ARG A 447 17.56 5.68 15.40
N LEU A 448 16.29 5.29 15.26
CA LEU A 448 15.83 3.94 15.57
C LEU A 448 16.54 2.90 14.71
N LEU A 449 16.68 3.18 13.40
CA LEU A 449 17.39 2.29 12.49
C LEU A 449 18.87 2.13 12.91
N ARG A 450 19.59 3.23 13.15
CA ARG A 450 20.99 3.18 13.58
C ARG A 450 21.18 2.38 14.87
N ASN A 451 20.25 2.48 15.79
CA ASN A 451 20.32 1.81 17.09
C ASN A 451 19.83 0.36 17.09
N ALA A 452 19.22 -0.13 16.00
CA ALA A 452 18.73 -1.49 15.91
C ALA A 452 19.91 -2.48 15.83
N GLU A 453 20.01 -3.39 16.78
CA GLU A 453 21.08 -4.42 16.85
C GLU A 453 21.14 -5.27 15.57
N THR A 454 19.98 -5.63 15.03
CA THR A 454 19.88 -6.42 13.79
C THR A 454 20.35 -5.65 12.56
N TYR A 455 20.17 -4.33 12.54
CA TYR A 455 20.74 -3.45 11.51
C TYR A 455 22.27 -3.37 11.62
N GLN A 456 22.79 -3.22 12.82
CA GLN A 456 24.22 -3.24 13.07
C GLN A 456 24.85 -4.60 12.75
N ALA A 457 24.09 -5.70 12.92
CA ALA A 457 24.53 -7.03 12.48
C ALA A 457 24.62 -7.13 10.95
N LEU A 458 23.63 -6.59 10.23
CA LEU A 458 23.68 -6.52 8.76
C LEU A 458 24.91 -5.73 8.28
N LEU A 459 25.21 -4.58 8.88
CA LEU A 459 26.38 -3.77 8.51
C LEU A 459 27.71 -4.49 8.75
N ARG A 460 27.83 -5.23 9.86
CA ARG A 460 29.02 -6.07 10.12
C ARG A 460 29.16 -7.21 9.11
N ASP A 461 28.06 -7.83 8.74
CA ASP A 461 28.02 -8.92 7.75
C ASP A 461 28.38 -8.41 6.34
N LEU A 462 27.90 -7.22 5.96
CA LEU A 462 28.29 -6.56 4.70
C LEU A 462 29.76 -6.16 4.67
N ALA A 463 30.38 -5.92 5.82
CA ALA A 463 31.81 -5.60 5.92
C ALA A 463 32.71 -6.83 5.95
N ALA A 464 32.13 -8.01 6.17
CA ALA A 464 32.88 -9.27 6.17
C ALA A 464 33.25 -9.65 4.72
N PRO A 465 34.48 -10.15 4.50
CA PRO A 465 35.00 -10.49 3.17
C PRO A 465 34.26 -11.67 2.49
#